data_00f9e5b604f13b5436bf4e15c1ca2111
#
_entry.id   00f9e5b604f13b5436bf4e15c1ca2111
#
_cell.length_a   1.000
_cell.length_b   1.000
_cell.length_c   1.000
_cell.angle_alpha   90.00
_cell.angle_beta   90.00
_cell.angle_gamma   90.00
#
_symmetry.space_group_name_H-M   'P 1'
#
loop_
_entity.id
_entity.type
_entity.pdbx_description
1 polymer ?
#
loop_
_entity_poly.entity_id
_entity_poly.type
_entity_poly.pdbx_seq_one_letter_code
_entity_poly.pdbx_strand_id
1 'polypeptide(L)'
;MSDPHSSSQFVDSHCHLDGSRFEVDREEVISRAREGGIVNILAVGTGDGPGTLDCAVKIAKAHDFIYATVGIHPHEAKLATDADFEQLEQLARNPKVIAWGEIGLDYFYDHSPRDVQQSVFIRQMEMARAAKLPIVIHCRPSENSDNAWEECLNLIEQHWKSAGLGGILHCFTGEWKHATRALDMGFMISFAGNVTFPKAQQIRDAAGQVPLDRMLIETDSPFLAPVPYRGKRNEPAFVKETARQIGELRGISTEEVGEITSRNFYRFFSLQSQ
;
A
#
# COMPACT_ATOMS: atom_id res chain seq x y z
N MET A 1 16.25 14.97 -28.80
CA MET A 1 16.68 15.95 -27.77
C MET A 1 15.64 15.89 -26.69
N SER A 2 15.93 15.18 -25.59
CA SER A 2 15.06 15.08 -24.43
C SER A 2 15.04 16.44 -23.71
N ASP A 3 13.85 16.90 -23.39
CA ASP A 3 13.61 18.14 -22.65
C ASP A 3 14.28 18.05 -21.27
N PRO A 4 15.22 18.94 -20.90
CA PRO A 4 15.95 18.87 -19.62
C PRO A 4 15.11 19.25 -18.40
N HIS A 5 13.79 19.43 -18.52
CA HIS A 5 12.87 19.83 -17.45
C HIS A 5 11.75 18.81 -17.16
N SER A 6 11.83 17.59 -17.66
CA SER A 6 10.95 16.53 -17.15
C SER A 6 11.38 16.17 -15.72
N SER A 7 10.83 16.86 -14.73
CA SER A 7 10.99 16.47 -13.34
C SER A 7 10.40 15.07 -13.17
N SER A 8 11.25 14.10 -12.80
CA SER A 8 10.84 12.72 -12.57
C SER A 8 9.65 12.67 -11.62
N GLN A 9 8.57 12.03 -12.05
CA GLN A 9 7.32 11.91 -11.28
C GLN A 9 7.28 10.56 -10.58
N PHE A 10 7.05 10.58 -9.28
CA PHE A 10 6.89 9.38 -8.47
C PHE A 10 5.56 9.40 -7.74
N VAL A 11 5.00 8.22 -7.52
CA VAL A 11 3.84 8.02 -6.65
C VAL A 11 4.28 7.15 -5.47
N ASP A 12 3.90 7.55 -4.26
CA ASP A 12 3.97 6.69 -3.09
C ASP A 12 2.62 5.99 -2.91
N SER A 13 2.56 4.71 -3.25
CA SER A 13 1.29 3.97 -3.29
C SER A 13 0.81 3.48 -1.91
N HIS A 14 1.59 3.73 -0.83
CA HIS A 14 1.19 3.37 0.53
C HIS A 14 2.05 4.06 1.58
N CYS A 15 1.44 4.91 2.39
CA CYS A 15 2.09 5.48 3.57
C CYS A 15 1.10 5.87 4.67
N HIS A 16 1.52 5.78 5.94
CA HIS A 16 0.74 6.11 7.13
C HIS A 16 0.99 7.56 7.57
N LEU A 17 0.58 8.51 6.73
CA LEU A 17 0.68 9.96 7.07
C LEU A 17 -0.18 10.34 8.27
N ASP A 18 -1.21 9.57 8.57
CA ASP A 18 -2.12 9.74 9.69
C ASP A 18 -1.50 9.37 11.06
N GLY A 19 -0.43 8.57 11.05
CA GLY A 19 0.21 8.08 12.26
C GLY A 19 0.76 9.18 13.17
N SER A 20 0.76 8.94 14.48
CA SER A 20 1.26 9.85 15.52
C SER A 20 2.73 10.26 15.33
N ARG A 21 3.53 9.45 14.64
CA ARG A 21 4.95 9.75 14.34
C ARG A 21 5.14 10.97 13.44
N PHE A 22 4.09 11.40 12.71
CA PHE A 22 4.12 12.59 11.87
C PHE A 22 3.35 13.78 12.47
N GLU A 23 2.76 13.63 13.64
CA GLU A 23 1.88 14.65 14.23
C GLU A 23 2.54 16.04 14.33
N VAL A 24 3.83 16.09 14.65
CA VAL A 24 4.57 17.33 14.89
C VAL A 24 4.98 18.05 13.60
N ASP A 25 5.26 17.30 12.51
CA ASP A 25 5.87 17.84 11.28
C ASP A 25 5.25 17.27 9.99
N ARG A 26 3.98 16.86 10.03
CA ARG A 26 3.27 16.25 8.88
C ARG A 26 3.29 17.15 7.65
N GLU A 27 3.02 18.43 7.82
CA GLU A 27 2.97 19.38 6.71
C GLU A 27 4.34 19.56 6.05
N GLU A 28 5.41 19.60 6.85
CA GLU A 28 6.78 19.67 6.34
C GLU A 28 7.17 18.38 5.60
N VAL A 29 6.72 17.21 6.08
CA VAL A 29 6.93 15.91 5.40
C VAL A 29 6.23 15.91 4.05
N ILE A 30 4.97 16.38 3.99
CA ILE A 30 4.19 16.50 2.75
C ILE A 30 4.86 17.49 1.78
N SER A 31 5.35 18.63 2.27
CA SER A 31 6.09 19.61 1.46
C SER A 31 7.36 19.00 0.85
N ARG A 32 8.19 18.34 1.68
CA ARG A 32 9.41 17.65 1.20
C ARG A 32 9.10 16.57 0.16
N ALA A 33 8.00 15.84 0.32
CA ALA A 33 7.57 14.84 -0.66
C ALA A 33 7.31 15.53 -2.02
N ARG A 34 6.51 16.60 -2.02
CA ARG A 34 6.15 17.33 -3.24
C ARG A 34 7.37 17.97 -3.91
N GLU A 35 8.22 18.64 -3.14
CA GLU A 35 9.49 19.22 -3.62
C GLU A 35 10.42 18.12 -4.18
N GLY A 36 10.36 16.94 -3.59
CA GLY A 36 11.07 15.74 -4.03
C GLY A 36 10.51 15.14 -5.33
N GLY A 37 9.44 15.65 -5.94
CA GLY A 37 8.84 15.13 -7.18
C GLY A 37 7.85 13.99 -6.95
N ILE A 38 7.30 13.87 -5.73
CA ILE A 38 6.17 12.95 -5.48
C ILE A 38 4.90 13.67 -5.94
N VAL A 39 4.27 13.12 -6.96
CA VAL A 39 3.09 13.71 -7.61
C VAL A 39 1.77 13.24 -6.99
N ASN A 40 1.74 12.03 -6.44
CA ASN A 40 0.60 11.54 -5.64
C ASN A 40 1.06 10.66 -4.50
N ILE A 41 0.25 10.63 -3.44
CA ILE A 41 0.39 9.79 -2.26
C ILE A 41 -0.94 9.09 -2.00
N LEU A 42 -0.91 7.79 -1.73
CA LEU A 42 -2.03 7.06 -1.14
C LEU A 42 -1.81 6.95 0.37
N ALA A 43 -2.50 7.80 1.13
CA ALA A 43 -2.47 7.78 2.58
C ALA A 43 -3.38 6.66 3.11
N VAL A 44 -2.82 5.81 3.97
CA VAL A 44 -3.54 4.68 4.54
C VAL A 44 -4.43 5.14 5.69
N GLY A 45 -5.68 4.72 5.69
CA GLY A 45 -6.71 5.21 6.61
C GLY A 45 -7.12 4.20 7.67
N THR A 46 -6.17 3.49 8.26
CA THR A 46 -6.44 2.60 9.40
C THR A 46 -6.29 3.31 10.75
N GLY A 47 -5.64 4.46 10.75
CA GLY A 47 -5.37 5.25 11.95
C GLY A 47 -4.56 4.48 13.01
N ASP A 48 -4.69 4.93 14.25
CA ASP A 48 -4.21 4.21 15.44
C ASP A 48 -5.35 3.31 16.02
N GLY A 49 -6.20 2.77 15.14
CA GLY A 49 -7.34 1.93 15.47
C GLY A 49 -8.71 2.62 15.25
N PRO A 50 -9.82 1.96 15.65
CA PRO A 50 -11.19 2.38 15.28
C PRO A 50 -11.56 3.82 15.63
N GLY A 51 -10.98 4.41 16.66
CA GLY A 51 -11.27 5.81 17.05
C GLY A 51 -10.73 6.88 16.08
N THR A 52 -9.95 6.52 15.07
CA THR A 52 -9.22 7.46 14.18
C THR A 52 -9.37 7.16 12.70
N LEU A 53 -10.38 6.40 12.29
CA LEU A 53 -10.60 5.91 10.92
C LEU A 53 -10.73 7.01 9.85
N ASP A 54 -11.02 8.24 10.23
CA ASP A 54 -11.19 9.37 9.31
C ASP A 54 -9.90 10.18 9.05
N CYS A 55 -8.79 9.85 9.74
CA CYS A 55 -7.56 10.65 9.71
C CYS A 55 -6.98 10.81 8.30
N ALA A 56 -6.80 9.73 7.54
CA ALA A 56 -6.28 9.81 6.17
C ALA A 56 -7.21 10.59 5.23
N VAL A 57 -8.54 10.45 5.41
CA VAL A 57 -9.53 11.21 4.63
C VAL A 57 -9.43 12.70 4.92
N LYS A 58 -9.19 13.11 6.17
CA LYS A 58 -8.95 14.52 6.53
C LYS A 58 -7.70 15.07 5.84
N ILE A 59 -6.60 14.32 5.85
CA ILE A 59 -5.37 14.70 5.17
C ILE A 59 -5.60 14.82 3.66
N ALA A 60 -6.22 13.82 3.03
CA ALA A 60 -6.48 13.82 1.60
C ALA A 60 -7.39 14.97 1.14
N LYS A 61 -8.32 15.43 2.01
CA LYS A 61 -9.14 16.60 1.72
C LYS A 61 -8.36 17.92 1.76
N ALA A 62 -7.30 18.00 2.55
CA ALA A 62 -6.46 19.19 2.67
C ALA A 62 -5.44 19.32 1.54
N HIS A 63 -5.13 18.22 0.81
CA HIS A 63 -4.08 18.18 -0.21
C HIS A 63 -4.59 17.55 -1.51
N ASP A 64 -4.54 18.29 -2.61
CA ASP A 64 -5.08 17.85 -3.90
C ASP A 64 -4.42 16.59 -4.45
N PHE A 65 -3.14 16.39 -4.21
CA PHE A 65 -2.36 15.26 -4.70
C PHE A 65 -2.37 14.03 -3.77
N ILE A 66 -3.08 14.09 -2.64
CA ILE A 66 -3.23 12.97 -1.71
C ILE A 66 -4.61 12.32 -1.87
N TYR A 67 -4.61 11.00 -1.99
CA TYR A 67 -5.77 10.13 -1.90
C TYR A 67 -5.72 9.34 -0.60
N ALA A 68 -6.82 8.71 -0.22
CA ALA A 68 -6.93 7.95 1.02
C ALA A 68 -7.47 6.53 0.76
N THR A 69 -7.15 5.63 1.68
CA THR A 69 -7.88 4.39 1.89
C THR A 69 -8.74 4.49 3.16
N VAL A 70 -9.61 3.53 3.37
CA VAL A 70 -10.37 3.32 4.61
C VAL A 70 -10.40 1.84 4.95
N GLY A 71 -10.21 1.49 6.22
CA GLY A 71 -10.20 0.08 6.62
C GLY A 71 -9.82 -0.11 8.08
N ILE A 72 -9.90 -1.35 8.55
CA ILE A 72 -9.42 -1.80 9.86
C ILE A 72 -8.29 -2.78 9.64
N HIS A 73 -7.11 -2.44 10.11
CA HIS A 73 -5.91 -3.26 10.03
C HIS A 73 -6.08 -4.57 10.83
N PRO A 74 -5.49 -5.70 10.41
CA PRO A 74 -5.59 -6.96 11.13
C PRO A 74 -5.16 -6.90 12.61
N HIS A 75 -4.27 -5.98 12.98
CA HIS A 75 -3.89 -5.77 14.39
C HIS A 75 -5.08 -5.38 15.27
N GLU A 76 -5.96 -4.54 14.77
CA GLU A 76 -7.11 -3.97 15.48
C GLU A 76 -8.42 -4.74 15.22
N ALA A 77 -8.38 -5.84 14.47
CA ALA A 77 -9.58 -6.60 14.11
C ALA A 77 -10.47 -6.97 15.31
N LYS A 78 -9.86 -7.31 16.46
CA LYS A 78 -10.60 -7.62 17.70
C LYS A 78 -11.32 -6.45 18.34
N LEU A 79 -10.98 -5.21 17.94
CA LEU A 79 -11.58 -3.98 18.47
C LEU A 79 -12.72 -3.47 17.58
N ALA A 80 -12.89 -4.04 16.39
CA ALA A 80 -13.86 -3.60 15.40
C ALA A 80 -15.31 -3.80 15.91
N THR A 81 -16.11 -2.76 15.83
CA THR A 81 -17.53 -2.75 16.17
C THR A 81 -18.40 -2.49 14.95
N ASP A 82 -19.70 -2.75 15.01
CA ASP A 82 -20.62 -2.42 13.91
C ASP A 82 -20.63 -0.92 13.60
N ALA A 83 -20.49 -0.06 14.61
CA ALA A 83 -20.41 1.39 14.43
C ALA A 83 -19.16 1.80 13.60
N ASP A 84 -18.03 1.12 13.78
CA ASP A 84 -16.81 1.36 12.99
C ASP A 84 -17.03 0.99 11.51
N PHE A 85 -17.68 -0.12 11.26
CA PHE A 85 -18.02 -0.51 9.87
C PHE A 85 -19.01 0.46 9.22
N GLU A 86 -20.02 0.95 9.95
CA GLU A 86 -20.91 1.99 9.46
C GLU A 86 -20.15 3.30 9.14
N GLN A 87 -19.18 3.68 9.99
CA GLN A 87 -18.31 4.83 9.73
C GLN A 87 -17.47 4.63 8.47
N LEU A 88 -16.87 3.45 8.27
CA LEU A 88 -16.09 3.13 7.06
C LEU A 88 -16.95 3.24 5.79
N GLU A 89 -18.19 2.76 5.81
CA GLU A 89 -19.11 2.93 4.68
C GLU A 89 -19.39 4.40 4.34
N GLN A 90 -19.52 5.24 5.35
CA GLN A 90 -19.71 6.67 5.16
C GLN A 90 -18.45 7.33 4.59
N LEU A 91 -17.29 7.00 5.11
CA LEU A 91 -15.99 7.51 4.65
C LEU A 91 -15.68 7.08 3.21
N ALA A 92 -16.02 5.84 2.85
CA ALA A 92 -15.81 5.29 1.51
C ALA A 92 -16.57 6.04 0.40
N ARG A 93 -17.59 6.82 0.74
CA ARG A 93 -18.32 7.68 -0.23
C ARG A 93 -17.56 8.96 -0.59
N ASN A 94 -16.47 9.27 0.11
CA ASN A 94 -15.69 10.46 -0.18
C ASN A 94 -14.88 10.26 -1.47
N PRO A 95 -14.89 11.21 -2.43
CA PRO A 95 -14.17 11.06 -3.71
C PRO A 95 -12.65 10.97 -3.58
N LYS A 96 -12.09 11.34 -2.42
CA LYS A 96 -10.67 11.14 -2.11
C LYS A 96 -10.32 9.72 -1.69
N VAL A 97 -11.32 8.91 -1.34
CA VAL A 97 -11.14 7.49 -0.99
C VAL A 97 -11.19 6.67 -2.27
N ILE A 98 -10.06 6.08 -2.64
CA ILE A 98 -9.90 5.33 -3.90
C ILE A 98 -9.65 3.83 -3.70
N ALA A 99 -9.49 3.37 -2.45
CA ALA A 99 -9.36 1.96 -2.11
C ALA A 99 -9.91 1.67 -0.72
N TRP A 100 -10.22 0.40 -0.46
CA TRP A 100 -10.54 -0.13 0.85
C TRP A 100 -9.32 -0.86 1.42
N GLY A 101 -8.77 -0.37 2.48
CA GLY A 101 -7.54 -0.90 3.08
C GLY A 101 -6.95 0.07 4.12
N GLU A 102 -6.03 -0.40 4.85
CA GLU A 102 -5.28 -1.65 4.77
C GLU A 102 -6.03 -2.75 5.52
N ILE A 103 -6.27 -3.89 4.86
CA ILE A 103 -6.97 -5.05 5.42
C ILE A 103 -6.20 -6.33 5.14
N GLY A 104 -6.44 -7.41 5.86
CA GLY A 104 -5.75 -8.68 5.59
C GLY A 104 -5.38 -9.46 6.82
N LEU A 105 -4.18 -10.07 6.84
CA LEU A 105 -3.73 -10.98 7.88
C LEU A 105 -2.32 -10.62 8.36
N ASP A 106 -2.11 -10.59 9.69
CA ASP A 106 -0.80 -10.49 10.33
C ASP A 106 -0.61 -11.62 11.35
N TYR A 107 0.12 -12.64 10.97
CA TYR A 107 0.44 -13.81 11.80
C TYR A 107 1.83 -13.71 12.43
N PHE A 108 2.50 -12.58 12.25
CA PHE A 108 3.77 -12.30 12.90
C PHE A 108 3.56 -11.72 14.29
N TYR A 109 2.75 -10.67 14.38
CA TYR A 109 2.45 -10.03 15.67
C TYR A 109 1.29 -10.67 16.40
N ASP A 110 0.32 -11.25 15.69
CA ASP A 110 -0.87 -11.92 16.24
C ASP A 110 -1.62 -11.06 17.29
N HIS A 111 -1.68 -9.71 17.05
CA HIS A 111 -2.34 -8.80 17.99
C HIS A 111 -3.85 -9.04 18.13
N SER A 112 -4.48 -9.56 17.10
CA SER A 112 -5.86 -10.08 17.15
C SER A 112 -5.86 -11.57 16.86
N PRO A 113 -6.80 -12.36 17.43
CA PRO A 113 -6.95 -13.79 17.09
C PRO A 113 -7.11 -13.99 15.58
N ARG A 114 -6.51 -15.04 15.01
CA ARG A 114 -6.45 -15.25 13.55
C ARG A 114 -7.83 -15.47 12.93
N ASP A 115 -8.72 -16.16 13.61
CA ASP A 115 -10.11 -16.34 13.18
C ASP A 115 -10.89 -15.01 13.15
N VAL A 116 -10.60 -14.10 14.09
CA VAL A 116 -11.14 -12.74 14.09
C VAL A 116 -10.56 -11.92 12.95
N GLN A 117 -9.23 -12.01 12.71
CA GLN A 117 -8.61 -11.34 11.55
C GLN A 117 -9.28 -11.78 10.24
N GLN A 118 -9.46 -13.09 10.03
CA GLN A 118 -10.09 -13.65 8.84
C GLN A 118 -11.55 -13.18 8.68
N SER A 119 -12.35 -13.22 9.74
CA SER A 119 -13.76 -12.79 9.67
C SER A 119 -13.92 -11.31 9.40
N VAL A 120 -13.09 -10.45 9.99
CA VAL A 120 -13.06 -9.01 9.74
C VAL A 120 -12.55 -8.71 8.32
N PHE A 121 -11.55 -9.47 7.83
CA PHE A 121 -11.07 -9.36 6.46
C PHE A 121 -12.16 -9.69 5.43
N ILE A 122 -12.89 -10.80 5.62
CA ILE A 122 -14.00 -11.18 4.74
C ILE A 122 -15.08 -10.09 4.73
N ARG A 123 -15.51 -9.62 5.91
CA ARG A 123 -16.50 -8.54 6.03
C ARG A 123 -16.08 -7.29 5.27
N GLN A 124 -14.83 -6.88 5.39
CA GLN A 124 -14.31 -5.70 4.70
C GLN A 124 -14.22 -5.90 3.18
N MET A 125 -13.91 -7.10 2.69
CA MET A 125 -14.00 -7.40 1.26
C MET A 125 -15.44 -7.26 0.72
N GLU A 126 -16.44 -7.69 1.48
CA GLU A 126 -17.86 -7.52 1.11
C GLU A 126 -18.25 -6.04 1.03
N MET A 127 -17.80 -5.23 2.00
CA MET A 127 -18.04 -3.79 2.04
C MET A 127 -17.33 -3.06 0.90
N ALA A 128 -16.07 -3.40 0.63
CA ALA A 128 -15.30 -2.87 -0.50
C ALA A 128 -15.99 -3.17 -1.84
N ARG A 129 -16.53 -4.40 -1.99
CA ARG A 129 -17.32 -4.80 -3.18
C ARG A 129 -18.57 -3.93 -3.34
N ALA A 130 -19.32 -3.70 -2.26
CA ALA A 130 -20.51 -2.86 -2.25
C ALA A 130 -20.17 -1.40 -2.62
N ALA A 131 -19.03 -0.89 -2.14
CA ALA A 131 -18.52 0.43 -2.46
C ALA A 131 -17.87 0.53 -3.85
N LYS A 132 -17.63 -0.60 -4.54
CA LYS A 132 -16.90 -0.70 -5.82
C LYS A 132 -15.47 -0.15 -5.74
N LEU A 133 -14.81 -0.32 -4.62
CA LEU A 133 -13.43 0.09 -4.39
C LEU A 133 -12.50 -1.12 -4.47
N PRO A 134 -11.32 -1.04 -5.11
CA PRO A 134 -10.29 -2.06 -5.01
C PRO A 134 -9.77 -2.16 -3.57
N ILE A 135 -9.09 -3.26 -3.23
CA ILE A 135 -8.60 -3.51 -1.88
C ILE A 135 -7.07 -3.36 -1.78
N VAL A 136 -6.59 -2.86 -0.62
CA VAL A 136 -5.15 -2.84 -0.27
C VAL A 136 -4.91 -3.83 0.84
N ILE A 137 -4.03 -4.80 0.58
CA ILE A 137 -3.85 -6.00 1.39
C ILE A 137 -2.54 -5.96 2.15
N HIS A 138 -2.66 -6.09 3.47
CA HIS A 138 -1.60 -6.48 4.38
C HIS A 138 -1.53 -8.01 4.48
N CYS A 139 -0.35 -8.56 4.27
CA CYS A 139 -0.12 -9.99 4.54
C CYS A 139 1.27 -10.21 5.13
N ARG A 140 1.32 -10.59 6.40
CA ARG A 140 2.57 -10.86 7.09
C ARG A 140 2.56 -12.24 7.73
N PRO A 141 3.38 -13.17 7.22
CA PRO A 141 3.46 -14.53 7.75
C PRO A 141 4.22 -14.56 9.08
N SER A 142 4.01 -15.62 9.87
CA SER A 142 4.83 -15.93 11.03
C SER A 142 6.26 -16.29 10.62
N GLU A 143 7.23 -16.18 11.55
CA GLU A 143 8.67 -16.31 11.25
C GLU A 143 9.07 -17.60 10.51
N ASN A 144 8.36 -18.70 10.72
CA ASN A 144 8.75 -20.02 10.20
C ASN A 144 7.68 -20.67 9.32
N SER A 145 6.76 -19.88 8.75
CA SER A 145 5.67 -20.41 7.96
C SER A 145 5.15 -19.35 6.99
N ASP A 146 4.77 -19.76 5.78
CA ASP A 146 4.09 -18.93 4.79
C ASP A 146 2.56 -19.06 4.84
N ASN A 147 2.01 -19.64 5.92
CA ASN A 147 0.58 -19.93 6.05
C ASN A 147 -0.32 -18.69 5.89
N ALA A 148 0.11 -17.50 6.35
CA ALA A 148 -0.65 -16.27 6.15
C ALA A 148 -0.82 -15.96 4.65
N TRP A 149 0.20 -16.18 3.81
CA TRP A 149 0.09 -15.99 2.36
C TRP A 149 -0.91 -16.94 1.74
N GLU A 150 -0.85 -18.23 2.09
CA GLU A 150 -1.77 -19.24 1.56
C GLU A 150 -3.22 -18.94 1.98
N GLU A 151 -3.44 -18.64 3.26
CA GLU A 151 -4.77 -18.32 3.78
C GLU A 151 -5.31 -17.00 3.20
N CYS A 152 -4.50 -15.96 3.14
CA CYS A 152 -4.87 -14.66 2.57
C CYS A 152 -5.30 -14.81 1.10
N LEU A 153 -4.49 -15.48 0.28
CA LEU A 153 -4.80 -15.69 -1.14
C LEU A 153 -6.01 -16.61 -1.36
N ASN A 154 -6.22 -17.61 -0.48
CA ASN A 154 -7.42 -18.43 -0.51
C ASN A 154 -8.68 -17.62 -0.20
N LEU A 155 -8.65 -16.77 0.82
CA LEU A 155 -9.77 -15.88 1.16
C LEU A 155 -10.07 -14.88 0.03
N ILE A 156 -9.04 -14.30 -0.57
CA ILE A 156 -9.19 -13.41 -1.74
C ILE A 156 -9.82 -14.17 -2.92
N GLU A 157 -9.37 -15.37 -3.19
CA GLU A 157 -9.92 -16.18 -4.28
C GLU A 157 -11.39 -16.54 -4.08
N GLN A 158 -11.77 -16.89 -2.84
CA GLN A 158 -13.13 -17.29 -2.48
C GLN A 158 -14.09 -16.10 -2.39
N HIS A 159 -13.67 -15.00 -1.79
CA HIS A 159 -14.56 -13.90 -1.40
C HIS A 159 -14.41 -12.63 -2.25
N TRP A 160 -13.29 -12.46 -2.97
CA TRP A 160 -13.01 -11.22 -3.69
C TRP A 160 -12.85 -11.35 -5.20
N LYS A 161 -12.22 -12.40 -5.70
CA LYS A 161 -11.89 -12.57 -7.13
C LYS A 161 -13.06 -12.29 -8.07
N SER A 162 -14.26 -12.72 -7.69
CA SER A 162 -15.49 -12.52 -8.49
C SER A 162 -15.95 -11.06 -8.59
N ALA A 163 -15.41 -10.16 -7.75
CA ALA A 163 -15.72 -8.73 -7.84
C ALA A 163 -15.09 -8.07 -9.08
N GLY A 164 -13.97 -8.61 -9.60
CA GLY A 164 -13.28 -8.10 -10.76
C GLY A 164 -12.60 -6.73 -10.56
N LEU A 165 -12.49 -6.25 -9.30
CA LEU A 165 -11.96 -4.93 -8.96
C LEU A 165 -10.44 -4.93 -8.72
N GLY A 166 -9.82 -6.13 -8.64
CA GLY A 166 -8.41 -6.26 -8.32
C GLY A 166 -8.06 -5.75 -6.92
N GLY A 167 -6.78 -5.48 -6.70
CA GLY A 167 -6.25 -4.97 -5.43
C GLY A 167 -4.77 -4.68 -5.50
N ILE A 168 -4.18 -4.32 -4.38
CA ILE A 168 -2.75 -4.12 -4.21
C ILE A 168 -2.29 -5.04 -3.08
N LEU A 169 -1.32 -5.93 -3.36
CA LEU A 169 -0.52 -6.53 -2.28
C LEU A 169 0.56 -5.52 -1.91
N HIS A 170 0.32 -4.76 -0.83
CA HIS A 170 1.28 -3.77 -0.37
C HIS A 170 2.46 -4.44 0.34
N CYS A 171 3.59 -3.74 0.40
CA CYS A 171 4.82 -4.17 1.08
C CYS A 171 5.14 -5.66 0.85
N PHE A 172 5.09 -6.09 -0.40
CA PHE A 172 5.12 -7.50 -0.75
C PHE A 172 6.42 -8.17 -0.30
N THR A 173 6.28 -9.19 0.53
CA THR A 173 7.38 -10.01 1.05
C THR A 173 7.26 -11.48 0.70
N GLY A 174 6.24 -11.85 -0.07
CA GLY A 174 5.99 -13.23 -0.48
C GLY A 174 6.98 -13.73 -1.53
N GLU A 175 6.86 -15.00 -1.87
CA GLU A 175 7.58 -15.62 -2.96
C GLU A 175 6.89 -15.37 -4.31
N TRP A 176 7.59 -15.63 -5.40
CA TRP A 176 7.04 -15.51 -6.75
C TRP A 176 5.72 -16.28 -6.95
N LYS A 177 5.58 -17.47 -6.35
CA LYS A 177 4.34 -18.26 -6.41
C LYS A 177 3.12 -17.48 -5.88
N HIS A 178 3.31 -16.68 -4.81
CA HIS A 178 2.24 -15.86 -4.23
C HIS A 178 1.92 -14.66 -5.13
N ALA A 179 2.96 -14.01 -5.68
CA ALA A 179 2.78 -12.92 -6.64
C ALA A 179 2.02 -13.40 -7.88
N THR A 180 2.34 -14.57 -8.44
CA THR A 180 1.66 -15.14 -9.62
C THR A 180 0.17 -15.32 -9.36
N ARG A 181 -0.21 -15.93 -8.21
CA ARG A 181 -1.63 -16.10 -7.86
C ARG A 181 -2.37 -14.77 -7.75
N ALA A 182 -1.74 -13.76 -7.16
CA ALA A 182 -2.34 -12.44 -7.03
C ALA A 182 -2.49 -11.73 -8.39
N LEU A 183 -1.46 -11.82 -9.24
CA LEU A 183 -1.50 -11.28 -10.62
C LEU A 183 -2.64 -11.87 -11.44
N ASP A 184 -2.90 -13.19 -11.32
CA ASP A 184 -4.00 -13.90 -11.99
C ASP A 184 -5.40 -13.45 -11.50
N MET A 185 -5.45 -12.85 -10.29
CA MET A 185 -6.66 -12.24 -9.73
C MET A 185 -6.77 -10.73 -10.01
N GLY A 186 -5.87 -10.16 -10.83
CA GLY A 186 -5.90 -8.75 -11.21
C GLY A 186 -5.23 -7.79 -10.22
N PHE A 187 -4.42 -8.31 -9.30
CA PHE A 187 -3.70 -7.48 -8.32
C PHE A 187 -2.47 -6.78 -8.91
N MET A 188 -2.13 -5.66 -8.31
CA MET A 188 -0.83 -5.02 -8.40
C MET A 188 0.06 -5.50 -7.24
N ILE A 189 1.36 -5.53 -7.47
CA ILE A 189 2.36 -5.89 -6.45
C ILE A 189 3.18 -4.63 -6.12
N SER A 190 3.16 -4.21 -4.87
CA SER A 190 3.88 -3.02 -4.42
C SER A 190 5.09 -3.38 -3.56
N PHE A 191 6.20 -2.71 -3.83
CA PHE A 191 7.48 -2.92 -3.13
C PHE A 191 7.84 -1.68 -2.32
N ALA A 192 8.18 -1.91 -1.04
CA ALA A 192 8.59 -0.88 -0.10
C ALA A 192 10.13 -0.80 0.04
N GLY A 193 10.59 0.09 0.91
CA GLY A 193 12.01 0.32 1.17
C GLY A 193 12.80 -0.91 1.62
N ASN A 194 12.13 -1.96 2.11
CA ASN A 194 12.75 -3.23 2.49
C ASN A 194 13.41 -3.97 1.32
N VAL A 195 13.06 -3.70 0.06
CA VAL A 195 13.76 -4.25 -1.12
C VAL A 195 15.24 -3.86 -1.16
N THR A 196 15.59 -2.72 -0.53
CA THR A 196 16.98 -2.23 -0.43
C THR A 196 17.79 -2.94 0.66
N PHE A 197 17.16 -3.75 1.52
CA PHE A 197 17.85 -4.34 2.66
C PHE A 197 18.81 -5.46 2.25
N PRO A 198 19.99 -5.58 2.87
CA PRO A 198 20.97 -6.58 2.49
C PRO A 198 20.44 -8.01 2.48
N LYS A 199 19.58 -8.35 3.44
CA LYS A 199 19.01 -9.70 3.59
C LYS A 199 17.71 -9.94 2.80
N ALA A 200 17.26 -8.99 1.98
CA ALA A 200 15.97 -9.05 1.29
C ALA A 200 16.06 -9.74 -0.10
N GLN A 201 16.84 -10.82 -0.23
CA GLN A 201 17.00 -11.49 -1.53
C GLN A 201 15.68 -12.00 -2.09
N GLN A 202 14.84 -12.61 -1.27
CA GLN A 202 13.52 -13.09 -1.68
C GLN A 202 12.64 -11.97 -2.28
N ILE A 203 12.66 -10.79 -1.68
CA ILE A 203 11.89 -9.62 -2.18
C ILE A 203 12.46 -9.18 -3.53
N ARG A 204 13.80 -9.14 -3.68
CA ARG A 204 14.46 -8.80 -4.95
C ARG A 204 14.18 -9.83 -6.03
N ASP A 205 14.15 -11.12 -5.69
CA ASP A 205 13.82 -12.19 -6.63
C ASP A 205 12.37 -12.05 -7.16
N ALA A 206 11.43 -11.70 -6.30
CA ALA A 206 10.07 -11.39 -6.70
C ALA A 206 9.99 -10.11 -7.55
N ALA A 207 10.66 -9.03 -7.12
CA ALA A 207 10.71 -7.76 -7.86
C ALA A 207 11.37 -7.90 -9.24
N GLY A 208 12.30 -8.85 -9.38
CA GLY A 208 12.92 -9.20 -10.66
C GLY A 208 11.97 -9.88 -11.65
N GLN A 209 10.91 -10.53 -11.16
CA GLN A 209 9.99 -11.34 -11.94
C GLN A 209 8.63 -10.68 -12.20
N VAL A 210 8.13 -9.86 -11.27
CA VAL A 210 6.85 -9.16 -11.41
C VAL A 210 6.85 -8.30 -12.69
N PRO A 211 5.85 -8.43 -13.58
CA PRO A 211 5.76 -7.58 -14.77
C PRO A 211 5.76 -6.11 -14.40
N LEU A 212 6.54 -5.30 -15.12
CA LEU A 212 6.68 -3.87 -14.82
C LEU A 212 5.34 -3.10 -14.87
N ASP A 213 4.40 -3.55 -15.72
CA ASP A 213 3.06 -2.96 -15.82
C ASP A 213 2.10 -3.41 -14.71
N ARG A 214 2.56 -4.25 -13.80
CA ARG A 214 1.83 -4.74 -12.61
C ARG A 214 2.52 -4.36 -11.31
N MET A 215 3.55 -3.53 -11.37
CA MET A 215 4.37 -3.11 -10.24
C MET A 215 3.97 -1.73 -9.74
N LEU A 216 3.98 -1.55 -8.42
CA LEU A 216 3.94 -0.27 -7.72
C LEU A 216 5.14 -0.15 -6.78
N ILE A 217 5.41 1.05 -6.35
CA ILE A 217 6.40 1.36 -5.31
C ILE A 217 5.77 2.19 -4.21
N GLU A 218 6.28 2.02 -3.01
CA GLU A 218 5.77 2.70 -1.82
C GLU A 218 6.86 2.91 -0.79
N THR A 219 6.55 3.67 0.24
CA THR A 219 7.45 3.81 1.38
C THR A 219 7.06 2.94 2.56
N ASP A 220 5.77 2.74 2.79
CA ASP A 220 5.23 2.23 4.07
C ASP A 220 5.68 3.12 5.25
N SER A 221 5.88 4.42 4.98
CA SER A 221 6.36 5.37 5.99
C SER A 221 5.32 5.55 7.10
N PRO A 222 5.75 5.66 8.36
CA PRO A 222 7.10 5.94 8.88
C PRO A 222 8.02 4.73 9.05
N PHE A 223 7.62 3.56 8.57
CA PHE A 223 8.35 2.30 8.71
C PHE A 223 9.32 2.07 7.54
N LEU A 224 10.12 1.01 7.62
CA LEU A 224 10.91 0.43 6.52
C LEU A 224 11.82 1.41 5.75
N ALA A 225 12.38 2.42 6.44
CA ALA A 225 13.29 3.38 5.80
C ALA A 225 14.33 2.66 4.93
N PRO A 226 14.44 3.00 3.62
CA PRO A 226 15.36 2.34 2.69
C PRO A 226 16.82 2.68 3.02
N VAL A 227 17.76 1.92 2.44
CA VAL A 227 19.17 2.35 2.39
C VAL A 227 19.24 3.56 1.46
N PRO A 228 19.94 4.68 1.85
CA PRO A 228 20.86 4.82 2.99
C PRO A 228 20.20 5.31 4.29
N TYR A 229 18.90 5.43 4.38
CA TYR A 229 18.20 6.04 5.52
C TYR A 229 17.84 5.06 6.65
N ARG A 230 18.35 3.83 6.62
CA ARG A 230 18.13 2.81 7.67
C ARG A 230 18.34 3.37 9.07
N GLY A 231 17.38 3.04 9.98
CA GLY A 231 17.41 3.51 11.38
C GLY A 231 16.84 4.91 11.59
N LYS A 232 16.49 5.64 10.54
CA LYS A 232 15.72 6.90 10.62
C LYS A 232 14.22 6.65 10.43
N ARG A 233 13.39 7.63 10.78
CA ARG A 233 11.98 7.64 10.38
C ARG A 233 11.91 7.74 8.85
N ASN A 234 11.13 6.85 8.23
CA ASN A 234 10.86 6.91 6.80
C ASN A 234 9.89 8.04 6.48
N GLU A 235 9.90 8.55 5.25
CA GLU A 235 8.97 9.55 4.74
C GLU A 235 8.72 9.35 3.23
N PRO A 236 7.57 9.83 2.67
CA PRO A 236 7.21 9.61 1.27
C PRO A 236 8.29 10.02 0.27
N ALA A 237 9.08 11.06 0.56
CA ALA A 237 10.20 11.52 -0.28
C ALA A 237 11.23 10.41 -0.57
N PHE A 238 11.32 9.39 0.29
CA PHE A 238 12.30 8.31 0.16
C PHE A 238 11.85 7.16 -0.77
N VAL A 239 10.65 7.22 -1.35
CA VAL A 239 10.19 6.22 -2.35
C VAL A 239 11.14 6.10 -3.54
N LYS A 240 11.89 7.15 -3.84
CA LYS A 240 12.92 7.16 -4.89
C LYS A 240 14.01 6.13 -4.68
N GLU A 241 14.35 5.82 -3.44
CA GLU A 241 15.36 4.79 -3.14
C GLU A 241 14.83 3.38 -3.44
N THR A 242 13.52 3.16 -3.24
CA THR A 242 12.86 1.94 -3.70
C THR A 242 12.91 1.85 -5.22
N ALA A 243 12.57 2.95 -5.92
CA ALA A 243 12.67 3.02 -7.38
C ALA A 243 14.09 2.77 -7.88
N ARG A 244 15.10 3.38 -7.24
CA ARG A 244 16.51 3.18 -7.58
C ARG A 244 16.92 1.71 -7.48
N GLN A 245 16.58 1.03 -6.38
CA GLN A 245 16.90 -0.38 -6.20
C GLN A 245 16.22 -1.27 -7.24
N ILE A 246 14.98 -0.99 -7.58
CA ILE A 246 14.26 -1.72 -8.63
C ILE A 246 14.88 -1.42 -10.00
N GLY A 247 15.25 -0.16 -10.28
CA GLY A 247 15.93 0.22 -11.51
C GLY A 247 17.24 -0.54 -11.70
N GLU A 248 18.09 -0.60 -10.67
CA GLU A 248 19.33 -1.39 -10.67
C GLU A 248 19.06 -2.88 -10.94
N LEU A 249 18.02 -3.45 -10.32
CA LEU A 249 17.65 -4.85 -10.50
C LEU A 249 17.14 -5.15 -11.91
N ARG A 250 16.44 -4.21 -12.53
CA ARG A 250 15.78 -4.37 -13.83
C ARG A 250 16.59 -3.81 -15.01
N GLY A 251 17.71 -3.15 -14.73
CA GLY A 251 18.56 -2.54 -15.76
C GLY A 251 17.94 -1.32 -16.45
N ILE A 252 17.10 -0.57 -15.73
CA ILE A 252 16.46 0.68 -16.18
C ILE A 252 16.76 1.81 -15.20
N SER A 253 16.52 3.06 -15.59
CA SER A 253 16.78 4.21 -14.72
C SER A 253 15.76 4.33 -13.57
N THR A 254 16.13 5.05 -12.52
CA THR A 254 15.24 5.38 -11.40
C THR A 254 13.99 6.12 -11.89
N GLU A 255 14.19 7.05 -12.81
CA GLU A 255 13.15 7.87 -13.44
C GLU A 255 12.16 7.02 -14.22
N GLU A 256 12.67 6.07 -14.99
CA GLU A 256 11.85 5.13 -15.77
C GLU A 256 11.00 4.24 -14.87
N VAL A 257 11.54 3.77 -13.73
CA VAL A 257 10.73 3.06 -12.71
C VAL A 257 9.63 3.99 -12.19
N GLY A 258 9.96 5.25 -11.84
CA GLY A 258 8.99 6.23 -11.38
C GLY A 258 7.84 6.44 -12.37
N GLU A 259 8.17 6.65 -13.65
CA GLU A 259 7.19 6.85 -14.73
C GLU A 259 6.28 5.62 -14.92
N ILE A 260 6.88 4.42 -14.94
CA ILE A 260 6.13 3.17 -15.12
C ILE A 260 5.16 2.95 -13.96
N THR A 261 5.65 3.06 -12.73
CA THR A 261 4.84 2.79 -11.53
C THR A 261 3.78 3.86 -11.30
N SER A 262 4.07 5.13 -11.59
CA SER A 262 3.07 6.21 -11.56
C SER A 262 1.97 5.98 -12.59
N ARG A 263 2.31 5.63 -13.82
CA ARG A 263 1.34 5.27 -14.87
C ARG A 263 0.48 4.07 -14.46
N ASN A 264 1.07 3.06 -13.81
CA ASN A 264 0.35 1.91 -13.28
C ASN A 264 -0.65 2.33 -12.21
N PHE A 265 -0.27 3.22 -11.30
CA PHE A 265 -1.14 3.76 -10.27
C PHE A 265 -2.36 4.46 -10.89
N TYR A 266 -2.13 5.41 -11.81
CA TYR A 266 -3.22 6.12 -12.49
C TYR A 266 -4.14 5.17 -13.25
N ARG A 267 -3.59 4.20 -13.98
CA ARG A 267 -4.36 3.20 -14.73
C ARG A 267 -5.19 2.33 -13.79
N PHE A 268 -4.60 1.85 -12.69
CA PHE A 268 -5.28 0.96 -11.75
C PHE A 268 -6.48 1.64 -11.08
N PHE A 269 -6.32 2.88 -10.66
CA PHE A 269 -7.39 3.65 -10.02
C PHE A 269 -8.26 4.45 -11.00
N SER A 270 -8.04 4.33 -12.31
CA SER A 270 -8.75 5.10 -13.34
C SER A 270 -8.68 6.62 -13.12
N LEU A 271 -7.55 7.10 -12.60
CA LEU A 271 -7.29 8.51 -12.37
C LEU A 271 -6.67 9.17 -13.62
N GLN A 272 -6.90 10.47 -13.78
CA GLN A 272 -6.21 11.24 -14.81
C GLN A 272 -4.79 11.56 -14.32
N SER A 273 -3.78 11.35 -15.19
CA SER A 273 -2.42 11.85 -14.93
C SER A 273 -2.46 13.39 -14.89
N GLN A 274 -1.88 13.94 -13.83
CA GLN A 274 -1.74 15.40 -13.70
C GLN A 274 -0.64 15.95 -14.62
#